data_2aca4738946068dcfaf7e715badab739
#
_entry.id   2aca4738946068dcfaf7e715badab739
#
_cell.length_a   1.000
_cell.length_b   1.000
_cell.length_c   1.000
_cell.angle_alpha   90.00
_cell.angle_beta   90.00
_cell.angle_gamma   90.00
#
_symmetry.space_group_name_H-M   'P 1'
#
loop_
_entity.id
_entity.type
_entity.pdbx_description
1 polymer ?
#
loop_
_entity_poly.entity_id
_entity_poly.type
_entity_poly.pdbx_seq_one_letter_code
_entity_poly.pdbx_strand_id
1 'polypeptide(L)'
;LMGCSSNQDAKQSQIELIDQAGRTVTLEQPAQKIVSCYYITTYATLSLGISDRLVGIEKKANSRPIYKMANGKLLDLKQVGSLKELNIEAIAELKPDLVLMPLKLKEKAQILTDLGIQVLIVNPETHEQLVEMLKLIGKACGVEEKAKELTDYYQKQKDKMAKTSNQKTQSVYMGSNSAYLETAPGTMYQSILIETAGGKNVAEELDGNYWTQVSYETLLKMNPDMIVIPSGASYSVQDVLNDSQLKSLKAIQEKNVYQMPKGIEEWDSPIPSGILGTMWLYSLLHHDIYPYDAFIKDVQDFYKTFYGFDIDESLLKNS
;
A
#
# COMPACT_ATOMS: atom_id res chain seq x y z
N LEU A 1 35.44 -40.03 -37.03
CA LEU A 1 34.23 -39.21 -36.99
C LEU A 1 34.13 -38.59 -35.64
N MET A 2 34.62 -37.34 -35.51
CA MET A 2 34.51 -36.53 -34.32
C MET A 2 33.18 -35.81 -34.35
N GLY A 3 32.31 -36.06 -33.35
CA GLY A 3 31.10 -35.31 -33.11
C GLY A 3 31.40 -34.13 -32.21
N CYS A 4 31.38 -32.91 -32.75
CA CYS A 4 31.37 -31.69 -31.95
C CYS A 4 30.00 -31.56 -31.30
N SER A 5 29.98 -31.77 -30.01
CA SER A 5 28.84 -31.38 -29.16
C SER A 5 28.97 -29.88 -28.91
N SER A 6 28.16 -29.09 -29.60
CA SER A 6 28.01 -27.66 -29.31
C SER A 6 27.18 -27.51 -28.06
N ASN A 7 27.86 -27.29 -26.94
CA ASN A 7 27.25 -26.67 -25.75
C ASN A 7 26.85 -25.25 -26.16
N GLN A 8 25.62 -25.07 -26.56
CA GLN A 8 24.98 -23.75 -26.50
C GLN A 8 24.62 -23.49 -25.06
N ASP A 9 25.54 -22.88 -24.34
CA ASP A 9 25.20 -22.13 -23.10
C ASP A 9 24.17 -21.09 -23.53
N ALA A 10 22.91 -21.37 -23.20
CA ALA A 10 21.84 -20.39 -23.33
C ALA A 10 22.22 -19.22 -22.39
N LYS A 11 22.79 -18.18 -22.99
CA LYS A 11 23.06 -16.91 -22.31
C LYS A 11 21.74 -16.45 -21.73
N GLN A 12 21.58 -16.56 -20.41
CA GLN A 12 20.42 -16.03 -19.72
C GLN A 12 20.34 -14.55 -20.07
N SER A 13 19.23 -14.11 -20.68
CA SER A 13 19.09 -12.73 -21.13
C SER A 13 19.09 -11.79 -19.92
N GLN A 14 19.87 -10.71 -19.99
CA GLN A 14 19.88 -9.65 -18.98
C GLN A 14 18.45 -9.12 -18.75
N ILE A 15 18.16 -8.75 -17.53
CA ILE A 15 16.93 -8.06 -17.16
C ILE A 15 17.21 -6.56 -17.24
N GLU A 16 16.50 -5.87 -18.12
CA GLU A 16 16.58 -4.42 -18.26
C GLU A 16 15.23 -3.80 -17.88
N LEU A 17 15.28 -2.81 -17.00
CA LEU A 17 14.11 -2.14 -16.46
C LEU A 17 14.31 -0.62 -16.52
N ILE A 18 13.22 0.11 -16.66
CA ILE A 18 13.18 1.55 -16.41
C ILE A 18 12.40 1.75 -15.11
N ASP A 19 13.07 2.29 -14.09
CA ASP A 19 12.45 2.51 -12.79
C ASP A 19 11.52 3.74 -12.78
N GLN A 20 10.87 3.98 -11.66
CA GLN A 20 9.91 5.07 -11.55
C GLN A 20 10.56 6.45 -11.35
N ALA A 21 11.88 6.53 -11.42
CA ALA A 21 12.66 7.77 -11.57
C ALA A 21 13.16 7.97 -13.00
N GLY A 22 12.78 7.09 -13.95
CA GLY A 22 13.22 7.14 -15.34
C GLY A 22 14.64 6.61 -15.58
N ARG A 23 15.23 5.89 -14.59
CA ARG A 23 16.58 5.34 -14.67
C ARG A 23 16.56 3.94 -15.28
N THR A 24 17.56 3.61 -16.08
CA THR A 24 17.77 2.25 -16.55
C THR A 24 18.46 1.41 -15.46
N VAL A 25 17.87 0.29 -15.13
CA VAL A 25 18.41 -0.70 -14.17
C VAL A 25 18.63 -2.01 -14.91
N THR A 26 19.83 -2.55 -14.82
CA THR A 26 20.22 -3.81 -15.48
C THR A 26 20.67 -4.84 -14.46
N LEU A 27 20.07 -6.02 -14.51
CA LEU A 27 20.43 -7.17 -13.69
C LEU A 27 20.85 -8.33 -14.59
N GLU A 28 21.94 -9.01 -14.24
CA GLU A 28 22.41 -10.19 -14.98
C GLU A 28 21.51 -11.40 -14.76
N GLN A 29 20.84 -11.44 -13.61
CA GLN A 29 19.90 -12.49 -13.22
C GLN A 29 18.89 -11.95 -12.21
N PRO A 30 17.77 -12.65 -11.97
CA PRO A 30 16.81 -12.24 -10.95
C PRO A 30 17.45 -12.04 -9.58
N ALA A 31 17.10 -10.94 -8.92
CA ALA A 31 17.67 -10.60 -7.61
C ALA A 31 17.33 -11.63 -6.54
N GLN A 32 18.33 -12.07 -5.77
CA GLN A 32 18.20 -13.05 -4.69
C GLN A 32 18.54 -12.47 -3.31
N LYS A 33 19.33 -11.39 -3.26
CA LYS A 33 19.68 -10.68 -2.03
C LYS A 33 19.20 -9.25 -2.15
N ILE A 34 18.16 -8.90 -1.41
CA ILE A 34 17.45 -7.63 -1.55
C ILE A 34 17.58 -6.83 -0.25
N VAL A 35 17.85 -5.53 -0.39
CA VAL A 35 17.67 -4.54 0.68
C VAL A 35 16.48 -3.66 0.35
N SER A 36 15.56 -3.52 1.29
CA SER A 36 14.43 -2.60 1.18
C SER A 36 14.62 -1.40 2.09
N CYS A 37 14.65 -0.21 1.52
CA CYS A 37 14.81 1.05 2.25
C CYS A 37 13.47 1.73 2.59
N TYR A 38 12.35 1.07 2.30
CA TYR A 38 11.04 1.68 2.31
C TYR A 38 9.98 0.65 2.70
N TYR A 39 9.07 1.01 3.60
CA TYR A 39 8.06 0.06 4.08
C TYR A 39 7.16 -0.48 2.96
N ILE A 40 6.82 0.35 1.96
CA ILE A 40 5.97 -0.10 0.84
C ILE A 40 6.70 -1.15 0.00
N THR A 41 8.00 -1.03 -0.22
CA THR A 41 8.77 -2.07 -0.93
C THR A 41 8.96 -3.33 -0.08
N THR A 42 9.07 -3.21 1.23
CA THR A 42 9.04 -4.38 2.12
C THR A 42 7.70 -5.10 2.04
N TYR A 43 6.59 -4.35 2.06
CA TYR A 43 5.25 -4.90 1.82
C TYR A 43 5.14 -5.60 0.45
N ALA A 44 5.74 -5.01 -0.58
CA ALA A 44 5.76 -5.62 -1.91
C ALA A 44 6.47 -6.98 -1.90
N THR A 45 7.60 -7.10 -1.19
CA THR A 45 8.30 -8.39 -1.09
C THR A 45 7.45 -9.45 -0.37
N LEU A 46 6.67 -9.04 0.64
CA LEU A 46 5.72 -9.94 1.31
C LEU A 46 4.63 -10.40 0.34
N SER A 47 4.00 -9.46 -0.36
CA SER A 47 2.89 -9.76 -1.29
C SER A 47 3.30 -10.57 -2.51
N LEU A 48 4.56 -10.50 -2.91
CA LEU A 48 5.12 -11.25 -4.04
C LEU A 48 5.78 -12.57 -3.63
N GLY A 49 5.77 -12.91 -2.34
CA GLY A 49 6.31 -14.17 -1.82
C GLY A 49 7.84 -14.24 -1.82
N ILE A 50 8.55 -13.11 -1.81
CA ILE A 50 10.01 -13.04 -1.88
C ILE A 50 10.66 -12.37 -0.66
N SER A 51 9.94 -12.20 0.44
CA SER A 51 10.47 -11.55 1.63
C SER A 51 11.66 -12.30 2.27
N ASP A 52 11.79 -13.61 2.04
CA ASP A 52 12.95 -14.39 2.49
C ASP A 52 14.25 -14.01 1.78
N ARG A 53 14.19 -13.27 0.68
CA ARG A 53 15.36 -12.72 -0.02
C ARG A 53 15.88 -11.42 0.61
N LEU A 54 15.13 -10.82 1.54
CA LEU A 54 15.57 -9.62 2.23
C LEU A 54 16.75 -9.92 3.16
N VAL A 55 17.78 -9.08 3.06
CA VAL A 55 18.96 -9.09 3.93
C VAL A 55 19.07 -7.83 4.77
N GLY A 56 18.29 -6.82 4.46
CA GLY A 56 18.21 -5.57 5.20
C GLY A 56 16.86 -4.89 4.93
N ILE A 57 16.36 -4.15 5.91
CA ILE A 57 15.07 -3.47 5.85
C ILE A 57 15.13 -2.06 6.44
N GLU A 58 14.10 -1.29 6.20
CA GLU A 58 13.93 0.05 6.75
C GLU A 58 13.88 0.04 8.29
N LYS A 59 14.21 1.19 8.88
CA LYS A 59 14.14 1.43 10.33
C LYS A 59 12.70 1.33 10.86
N LYS A 60 12.56 0.98 12.12
CA LYS A 60 11.27 0.81 12.82
C LYS A 60 10.39 -0.33 12.29
N ALA A 61 11.00 -1.36 11.76
CA ALA A 61 10.28 -2.55 11.27
C ALA A 61 9.37 -3.18 12.33
N ASN A 62 9.77 -3.15 13.60
CA ASN A 62 8.98 -3.68 14.72
C ASN A 62 7.66 -2.91 14.98
N SER A 63 7.49 -1.73 14.41
CA SER A 63 6.24 -0.97 14.49
C SER A 63 5.17 -1.41 13.47
N ARG A 64 5.51 -2.37 12.59
CA ARG A 64 4.64 -2.85 11.52
C ARG A 64 4.12 -4.25 11.84
N PRO A 65 2.86 -4.40 12.28
CA PRO A 65 2.31 -5.70 12.71
C PRO A 65 2.41 -6.79 11.64
N ILE A 66 2.25 -6.44 10.37
CA ILE A 66 2.25 -7.39 9.26
C ILE A 66 3.57 -8.17 9.14
N TYR A 67 4.71 -7.59 9.51
CA TYR A 67 5.98 -8.29 9.42
C TYR A 67 6.01 -9.53 10.33
N LYS A 68 5.56 -9.38 11.56
CA LYS A 68 5.47 -10.51 12.50
C LYS A 68 4.46 -11.55 12.04
N MET A 69 3.32 -11.11 11.49
CA MET A 69 2.26 -12.02 11.03
C MET A 69 2.68 -12.83 9.80
N ALA A 70 3.27 -12.18 8.81
CA ALA A 70 3.57 -12.80 7.53
C ALA A 70 4.97 -13.44 7.48
N ASN A 71 5.98 -12.80 8.09
CA ASN A 71 7.35 -13.31 8.13
C ASN A 71 8.13 -12.68 9.30
N GLY A 72 8.03 -13.29 10.47
CA GLY A 72 8.67 -12.79 11.69
C GLY A 72 10.19 -12.67 11.62
N LYS A 73 10.87 -13.38 10.70
CA LYS A 73 12.32 -13.27 10.49
C LYS A 73 12.75 -11.87 10.07
N LEU A 74 11.85 -11.08 9.47
CA LEU A 74 12.13 -9.70 9.07
C LEU A 74 12.55 -8.82 10.25
N LEU A 75 12.06 -9.12 11.46
CA LEU A 75 12.37 -8.36 12.67
C LEU A 75 13.82 -8.55 13.13
N ASP A 76 14.50 -9.59 12.67
CA ASP A 76 15.90 -9.90 13.01
C ASP A 76 16.89 -9.36 11.97
N LEU A 77 16.41 -8.79 10.86
CA LEU A 77 17.25 -8.25 9.80
C LEU A 77 17.92 -6.94 10.21
N LYS A 78 19.06 -6.66 9.58
CA LYS A 78 19.75 -5.37 9.71
C LYS A 78 18.82 -4.25 9.25
N GLN A 79 18.62 -3.25 10.11
CA GLN A 79 17.93 -2.02 9.75
C GLN A 79 18.91 -1.04 9.11
N VAL A 80 18.59 -0.60 7.89
CA VAL A 80 19.48 0.23 7.07
C VAL A 80 19.18 1.72 7.14
N GLY A 81 18.29 2.11 8.05
CA GLY A 81 17.95 3.51 8.27
C GLY A 81 16.59 3.94 7.76
N SER A 82 16.39 5.24 7.67
CA SER A 82 15.11 5.88 7.31
C SER A 82 15.27 6.81 6.10
N LEU A 83 14.15 7.42 5.67
CA LEU A 83 14.17 8.43 4.61
C LEU A 83 15.04 9.65 4.95
N LYS A 84 15.18 9.98 6.24
CA LYS A 84 15.99 11.11 6.70
C LYS A 84 17.46 10.73 6.87
N GLU A 85 17.72 9.47 7.17
CA GLU A 85 19.06 9.01 7.58
C GLU A 85 19.26 7.56 7.11
N LEU A 86 19.63 7.42 5.84
CA LEU A 86 19.92 6.13 5.22
C LEU A 86 21.40 5.74 5.50
N ASN A 87 21.62 4.51 5.96
CA ASN A 87 22.95 3.99 6.24
C ASN A 87 23.54 3.27 5.02
N ILE A 88 24.23 4.02 4.18
CA ILE A 88 24.85 3.50 2.95
C ILE A 88 25.90 2.42 3.26
N GLU A 89 26.71 2.60 4.31
CA GLU A 89 27.73 1.62 4.68
C GLU A 89 27.12 0.27 5.06
N ALA A 90 26.04 0.29 5.85
CA ALA A 90 25.34 -0.93 6.22
C ALA A 90 24.77 -1.65 4.99
N ILE A 91 24.24 -0.92 4.03
CA ILE A 91 23.74 -1.50 2.78
C ILE A 91 24.87 -2.14 2.00
N ALA A 92 25.99 -1.43 1.83
CA ALA A 92 27.16 -1.94 1.09
C ALA A 92 27.74 -3.21 1.73
N GLU A 93 27.81 -3.27 3.05
CA GLU A 93 28.30 -4.44 3.79
C GLU A 93 27.44 -5.69 3.57
N LEU A 94 26.13 -5.51 3.35
CA LEU A 94 25.20 -6.61 3.08
C LEU A 94 25.36 -7.21 1.68
N LYS A 95 26.07 -6.53 0.78
CA LYS A 95 26.33 -6.95 -0.61
C LYS A 95 25.04 -7.39 -1.34
N PRO A 96 24.01 -6.55 -1.42
CA PRO A 96 22.76 -6.93 -2.07
C PRO A 96 22.91 -6.97 -3.60
N ASP A 97 22.10 -7.81 -4.24
CA ASP A 97 21.93 -7.82 -5.70
C ASP A 97 21.08 -6.63 -6.16
N LEU A 98 20.17 -6.21 -5.30
CA LEU A 98 19.20 -5.15 -5.58
C LEU A 98 18.83 -4.39 -4.32
N VAL A 99 18.79 -3.08 -4.43
CA VAL A 99 18.24 -2.18 -3.39
C VAL A 99 16.95 -1.55 -3.90
N LEU A 100 15.90 -1.65 -3.12
CA LEU A 100 14.61 -1.00 -3.38
C LEU A 100 14.53 0.27 -2.55
N MET A 101 14.25 1.41 -3.19
CA MET A 101 14.14 2.68 -2.47
C MET A 101 13.08 3.60 -3.09
N PRO A 102 12.49 4.50 -2.28
CA PRO A 102 11.53 5.47 -2.78
C PRO A 102 12.22 6.61 -3.52
N LEU A 103 11.46 7.29 -4.38
CA LEU A 103 11.92 8.45 -5.16
C LEU A 103 12.57 9.54 -4.28
N LYS A 104 12.12 9.71 -3.04
CA LYS A 104 12.68 10.67 -2.09
C LYS A 104 14.16 10.42 -1.77
N LEU A 105 14.65 9.21 -1.98
CA LEU A 105 16.05 8.82 -1.75
C LEU A 105 16.89 8.75 -3.03
N LYS A 106 16.39 9.24 -4.15
CA LYS A 106 17.05 9.08 -5.47
C LYS A 106 18.50 9.56 -5.49
N GLU A 107 18.86 10.58 -4.71
CA GLU A 107 20.24 11.09 -4.64
C GLU A 107 21.19 10.07 -4.02
N LYS A 108 20.70 9.22 -3.13
CA LYS A 108 21.48 8.12 -2.52
C LYS A 108 21.70 6.96 -3.49
N ALA A 109 20.82 6.81 -4.49
CA ALA A 109 20.93 5.76 -5.50
C ALA A 109 22.22 5.85 -6.29
N GLN A 110 22.67 7.04 -6.65
CA GLN A 110 23.93 7.21 -7.39
C GLN A 110 25.14 6.76 -6.57
N ILE A 111 25.15 7.02 -5.28
CA ILE A 111 26.24 6.57 -4.38
C ILE A 111 26.33 5.03 -4.39
N LEU A 112 25.19 4.35 -4.29
CA LEU A 112 25.14 2.89 -4.34
C LEU A 112 25.52 2.35 -5.71
N THR A 113 25.05 2.99 -6.79
CA THR A 113 25.40 2.61 -8.15
C THR A 113 26.89 2.75 -8.42
N ASP A 114 27.53 3.80 -7.92
CA ASP A 114 28.98 3.99 -8.01
C ASP A 114 29.77 2.91 -7.26
N LEU A 115 29.16 2.26 -6.26
CA LEU A 115 29.70 1.10 -5.56
C LEU A 115 29.41 -0.23 -6.28
N GLY A 116 28.76 -0.20 -7.46
CA GLY A 116 28.42 -1.39 -8.22
C GLY A 116 27.14 -2.08 -7.74
N ILE A 117 26.30 -1.41 -6.93
CA ILE A 117 25.06 -1.96 -6.40
C ILE A 117 23.89 -1.46 -7.25
N GLN A 118 23.05 -2.38 -7.73
CA GLN A 118 21.86 -2.03 -8.50
C GLN A 118 20.75 -1.50 -7.59
N VAL A 119 20.10 -0.43 -8.03
CA VAL A 119 19.02 0.24 -7.29
C VAL A 119 17.79 0.37 -8.19
N LEU A 120 16.64 -0.04 -7.70
CA LEU A 120 15.34 0.18 -8.31
C LEU A 120 14.58 1.23 -7.50
N ILE A 121 14.34 2.38 -8.11
CA ILE A 121 13.59 3.47 -7.48
C ILE A 121 12.10 3.31 -7.80
N VAL A 122 11.26 3.45 -6.78
CA VAL A 122 9.81 3.34 -6.88
C VAL A 122 9.11 4.62 -6.41
N ASN A 123 7.91 4.86 -6.96
CA ASN A 123 7.10 6.02 -6.60
C ASN A 123 5.60 5.67 -6.65
N PRO A 124 5.11 4.81 -5.75
CA PRO A 124 3.73 4.31 -5.77
C PRO A 124 2.76 5.30 -5.11
N GLU A 125 2.42 6.39 -5.78
CA GLU A 125 1.50 7.42 -5.26
C GLU A 125 0.06 7.25 -5.73
N THR A 126 -0.15 6.54 -6.84
CA THR A 126 -1.46 6.24 -7.43
C THR A 126 -1.63 4.73 -7.59
N HIS A 127 -2.86 4.28 -7.91
CA HIS A 127 -3.11 2.87 -8.24
C HIS A 127 -2.24 2.40 -9.41
N GLU A 128 -2.15 3.21 -10.46
CA GLU A 128 -1.37 2.89 -11.65
C GLU A 128 0.11 2.77 -11.32
N GLN A 129 0.63 3.68 -10.50
CA GLN A 129 2.04 3.65 -10.08
C GLN A 129 2.34 2.48 -9.14
N LEU A 130 1.38 2.11 -8.27
CA LEU A 130 1.49 0.92 -7.42
C LEU A 130 1.56 -0.36 -8.27
N VAL A 131 0.68 -0.48 -9.25
CA VAL A 131 0.66 -1.62 -10.18
C VAL A 131 1.97 -1.70 -10.97
N GLU A 132 2.46 -0.57 -11.47
CA GLU A 132 3.75 -0.48 -12.15
C GLU A 132 4.90 -0.94 -11.25
N MET A 133 4.94 -0.46 -10.00
CA MET A 133 5.95 -0.88 -9.01
C MET A 133 5.94 -2.40 -8.82
N LEU A 134 4.78 -3.00 -8.64
CA LEU A 134 4.65 -4.45 -8.45
C LEU A 134 5.17 -5.22 -9.67
N LYS A 135 4.88 -4.75 -10.88
CA LYS A 135 5.38 -5.36 -12.12
C LYS A 135 6.90 -5.22 -12.25
N LEU A 136 7.45 -4.05 -11.91
CA LEU A 136 8.90 -3.81 -11.94
C LEU A 136 9.64 -4.73 -10.94
N ILE A 137 9.18 -4.82 -9.71
CA ILE A 137 9.78 -5.69 -8.69
C ILE A 137 9.61 -7.16 -9.12
N GLY A 138 8.46 -7.53 -9.65
CA GLY A 138 8.21 -8.88 -10.16
C GLY A 138 9.20 -9.27 -11.25
N LYS A 139 9.48 -8.38 -12.19
CA LYS A 139 10.45 -8.61 -13.27
C LYS A 139 11.89 -8.65 -12.74
N ALA A 140 12.27 -7.71 -11.88
CA ALA A 140 13.60 -7.65 -11.28
C ALA A 140 13.93 -8.91 -10.46
N CYS A 141 12.94 -9.53 -9.85
CA CYS A 141 13.09 -10.67 -8.96
C CYS A 141 12.67 -12.02 -9.60
N GLY A 142 12.24 -12.02 -10.86
CA GLY A 142 11.84 -13.24 -11.56
C GLY A 142 10.54 -13.85 -11.05
N VAL A 143 9.61 -13.03 -10.54
CA VAL A 143 8.30 -13.46 -10.04
C VAL A 143 7.16 -12.71 -10.75
N GLU A 144 7.29 -12.56 -12.07
CA GLU A 144 6.33 -11.82 -12.90
C GLU A 144 4.90 -12.39 -12.82
N GLU A 145 4.78 -13.73 -12.75
CA GLU A 145 3.46 -14.38 -12.66
C GLU A 145 2.76 -14.03 -11.34
N LYS A 146 3.49 -13.99 -10.23
CA LYS A 146 2.93 -13.58 -8.93
C LYS A 146 2.52 -12.10 -8.94
N ALA A 147 3.33 -11.25 -9.54
CA ALA A 147 3.00 -9.83 -9.72
C ALA A 147 1.74 -9.68 -10.59
N LYS A 148 1.64 -10.44 -11.68
CA LYS A 148 0.46 -10.45 -12.55
C LYS A 148 -0.79 -10.91 -11.79
N GLU A 149 -0.70 -11.97 -11.01
CA GLU A 149 -1.82 -12.47 -10.19
C GLU A 149 -2.34 -11.38 -9.25
N LEU A 150 -1.45 -10.66 -8.57
CA LEU A 150 -1.81 -9.58 -7.67
C LEU A 150 -2.42 -8.38 -8.42
N THR A 151 -1.82 -7.96 -9.53
CA THR A 151 -2.33 -6.84 -10.33
C THR A 151 -3.64 -7.18 -11.04
N ASP A 152 -3.84 -8.42 -11.46
CA ASP A 152 -5.11 -8.91 -11.99
C ASP A 152 -6.21 -8.90 -10.91
N TYR A 153 -5.86 -9.25 -9.67
CA TYR A 153 -6.77 -9.14 -8.54
C TYR A 153 -7.26 -7.70 -8.35
N TYR A 154 -6.35 -6.72 -8.40
CA TYR A 154 -6.69 -5.30 -8.35
C TYR A 154 -7.70 -4.93 -9.43
N GLN A 155 -7.42 -5.29 -10.67
CA GLN A 155 -8.29 -4.94 -11.80
C GLN A 155 -9.66 -5.59 -11.66
N LYS A 156 -9.72 -6.85 -11.25
CA LYS A 156 -10.98 -7.57 -11.03
C LYS A 156 -11.85 -6.89 -9.97
N GLN A 157 -11.25 -6.47 -8.85
CA GLN A 157 -12.00 -5.78 -7.80
C GLN A 157 -12.49 -4.41 -8.25
N LYS A 158 -11.65 -3.64 -8.94
CA LYS A 158 -12.05 -2.34 -9.52
C LYS A 158 -13.22 -2.50 -10.49
N ASP A 159 -13.17 -3.51 -11.36
CA ASP A 159 -14.24 -3.78 -12.32
C ASP A 159 -15.56 -4.15 -11.62
N LYS A 160 -15.50 -4.94 -10.55
CA LYS A 160 -16.68 -5.27 -9.73
C LYS A 160 -17.31 -4.03 -9.11
N MET A 161 -16.50 -3.16 -8.54
CA MET A 161 -16.98 -1.93 -7.89
C MET A 161 -17.54 -0.93 -8.91
N ALA A 162 -16.95 -0.85 -10.10
CA ALA A 162 -17.44 0.03 -11.17
C ALA A 162 -18.85 -0.31 -11.66
N LYS A 163 -19.29 -1.57 -11.53
CA LYS A 163 -20.65 -2.01 -11.93
C LYS A 163 -21.77 -1.37 -11.09
N THR A 164 -21.44 -0.79 -9.93
CA THR A 164 -22.41 -0.14 -9.04
C THR A 164 -22.43 1.39 -9.18
N SER A 165 -21.71 1.95 -10.15
CA SER A 165 -21.55 3.40 -10.35
C SER A 165 -22.86 4.16 -10.58
N ASN A 166 -23.95 3.47 -11.01
CA ASN A 166 -25.26 4.06 -11.26
C ASN A 166 -26.19 4.08 -10.04
N GLN A 167 -25.73 3.58 -8.89
CA GLN A 167 -26.52 3.60 -7.66
C GLN A 167 -26.40 4.95 -6.94
N LYS A 168 -27.32 5.23 -6.01
CA LYS A 168 -27.28 6.45 -5.20
C LYS A 168 -25.95 6.53 -4.47
N THR A 169 -25.18 7.59 -4.73
CA THR A 169 -23.86 7.81 -4.16
C THR A 169 -23.97 8.46 -2.79
N GLN A 170 -23.33 7.88 -1.79
CA GLN A 170 -23.18 8.50 -0.47
C GLN A 170 -21.95 9.41 -0.45
N SER A 171 -22.06 10.52 0.30
CA SER A 171 -20.95 11.42 0.53
C SER A 171 -20.12 10.95 1.73
N VAL A 172 -18.80 10.98 1.57
CA VAL A 172 -17.84 10.46 2.55
C VAL A 172 -16.83 11.54 2.92
N TYR A 173 -16.57 11.66 4.21
CA TYR A 173 -15.50 12.48 4.76
C TYR A 173 -14.48 11.55 5.41
N MET A 174 -13.21 11.62 4.98
CA MET A 174 -12.13 10.83 5.57
C MET A 174 -11.22 11.74 6.39
N GLY A 175 -11.13 11.50 7.68
CA GLY A 175 -10.17 12.18 8.56
C GLY A 175 -8.73 11.72 8.32
N SER A 176 -7.76 12.53 8.73
CA SER A 176 -6.35 12.12 8.69
C SER A 176 -5.99 11.24 9.91
N ASN A 177 -4.76 10.73 9.92
CA ASN A 177 -4.24 10.01 11.10
C ASN A 177 -4.10 10.93 12.33
N SER A 178 -3.78 12.19 12.10
CA SER A 178 -3.48 13.15 13.17
C SER A 178 -4.73 13.75 13.81
N ALA A 179 -5.75 14.03 12.99
CA ALA A 179 -6.94 14.74 13.44
C ALA A 179 -8.14 14.53 12.52
N TYR A 180 -9.34 14.43 13.08
CA TYR A 180 -10.55 14.35 12.26
C TYR A 180 -10.97 15.69 11.64
N LEU A 181 -10.38 16.80 12.06
CA LEU A 181 -10.53 18.11 11.38
C LEU A 181 -9.47 18.34 10.31
N GLU A 182 -8.83 17.28 9.85
CA GLU A 182 -7.99 17.27 8.65
C GLU A 182 -8.56 16.23 7.68
N THR A 183 -8.60 16.56 6.41
CA THR A 183 -9.19 15.69 5.39
C THR A 183 -8.40 15.74 4.08
N ALA A 184 -8.74 14.86 3.15
CA ALA A 184 -8.04 14.70 1.89
C ALA A 184 -8.73 15.47 0.75
N PRO A 185 -8.06 16.48 0.14
CA PRO A 185 -8.50 17.08 -1.10
C PRO A 185 -8.60 16.07 -2.25
N GLY A 186 -9.26 16.47 -3.34
CA GLY A 186 -9.53 15.60 -4.49
C GLY A 186 -8.29 15.05 -5.21
N THR A 187 -7.13 15.67 -5.03
CA THR A 187 -5.86 15.23 -5.64
C THR A 187 -5.18 14.06 -4.92
N MET A 188 -5.64 13.72 -3.72
CA MET A 188 -5.01 12.68 -2.90
C MET A 188 -5.52 11.28 -3.23
N TYR A 189 -4.68 10.27 -2.96
CA TYR A 189 -5.02 8.86 -3.10
C TYR A 189 -6.32 8.49 -2.37
N GLN A 190 -6.55 9.05 -1.17
CA GLN A 190 -7.74 8.77 -0.38
C GLN A 190 -9.04 9.24 -1.07
N SER A 191 -8.97 10.31 -1.85
CA SER A 191 -10.10 10.75 -2.67
C SER A 191 -10.42 9.72 -3.77
N ILE A 192 -9.38 9.19 -4.42
CA ILE A 192 -9.52 8.14 -5.44
C ILE A 192 -10.09 6.86 -4.82
N LEU A 193 -9.65 6.51 -3.61
CA LEU A 193 -10.16 5.36 -2.85
C LEU A 193 -11.67 5.50 -2.63
N ILE A 194 -12.12 6.66 -2.16
CA ILE A 194 -13.54 6.94 -1.91
C ILE A 194 -14.34 6.79 -3.21
N GLU A 195 -13.89 7.39 -4.30
CA GLU A 195 -14.58 7.35 -5.60
C GLU A 195 -14.62 5.94 -6.18
N THR A 196 -13.52 5.20 -6.11
CA THR A 196 -13.44 3.82 -6.58
C THR A 196 -14.41 2.90 -5.81
N ALA A 197 -14.57 3.14 -4.52
CA ALA A 197 -15.53 2.42 -3.68
C ALA A 197 -17.00 2.82 -3.95
N GLY A 198 -17.25 3.81 -4.80
CA GLY A 198 -18.60 4.28 -5.16
C GLY A 198 -19.13 5.38 -4.26
N GLY A 199 -18.28 6.02 -3.46
CA GLY A 199 -18.63 7.20 -2.66
C GLY A 199 -18.28 8.50 -3.36
N LYS A 200 -18.66 9.61 -2.75
CA LYS A 200 -18.26 10.96 -3.17
C LYS A 200 -17.45 11.61 -2.05
N ASN A 201 -16.24 12.06 -2.35
CA ASN A 201 -15.44 12.80 -1.39
C ASN A 201 -16.01 14.20 -1.18
N VAL A 202 -16.55 14.50 0.02
CA VAL A 202 -17.10 15.83 0.33
C VAL A 202 -16.06 16.95 0.30
N ALA A 203 -14.78 16.58 0.38
CA ALA A 203 -13.65 17.50 0.41
C ALA A 203 -12.94 17.63 -0.95
N GLU A 204 -13.50 17.08 -2.03
CA GLU A 204 -12.84 17.02 -3.34
C GLU A 204 -12.44 18.39 -3.90
N GLU A 205 -13.22 19.43 -3.57
CA GLU A 205 -13.02 20.80 -4.05
C GLU A 205 -12.03 21.61 -3.20
N LEU A 206 -11.54 21.07 -2.10
CA LEU A 206 -10.53 21.77 -1.28
C LEU A 206 -9.22 21.90 -2.04
N ASP A 207 -8.58 23.06 -1.88
CA ASP A 207 -7.27 23.33 -2.46
C ASP A 207 -6.18 22.50 -1.77
N GLY A 208 -5.13 22.17 -2.54
CA GLY A 208 -3.96 21.47 -2.04
C GLY A 208 -3.88 20.03 -2.52
N ASN A 209 -2.77 19.39 -2.18
CA ASN A 209 -2.43 18.03 -2.56
C ASN A 209 -1.96 17.18 -1.36
N TYR A 210 -2.27 17.65 -0.16
CA TYR A 210 -1.94 16.98 1.10
C TYR A 210 -3.08 17.19 2.10
N TRP A 211 -3.07 16.45 3.21
CA TRP A 211 -4.03 16.58 4.30
C TRP A 211 -4.25 18.03 4.67
N THR A 212 -5.48 18.49 4.57
CA THR A 212 -5.86 19.90 4.73
C THR A 212 -6.75 20.07 5.95
N GLN A 213 -6.39 21.02 6.82
CA GLN A 213 -7.18 21.35 7.99
C GLN A 213 -8.49 22.03 7.59
N VAL A 214 -9.58 21.65 8.22
CA VAL A 214 -10.90 22.25 8.06
C VAL A 214 -11.42 22.74 9.40
N SER A 215 -12.29 23.76 9.37
CA SER A 215 -13.00 24.23 10.57
C SER A 215 -14.22 23.35 10.85
N TYR A 216 -14.74 23.44 12.07
CA TYR A 216 -16.05 22.86 12.38
C TYR A 216 -17.14 23.39 11.46
N GLU A 217 -17.15 24.67 11.18
CA GLU A 217 -18.11 25.29 10.28
C GLU A 217 -18.06 24.67 8.88
N THR A 218 -16.87 24.45 8.34
CA THR A 218 -16.69 23.83 7.03
C THR A 218 -17.19 22.38 7.04
N LEU A 219 -16.86 21.61 8.06
CA LEU A 219 -17.33 20.22 8.17
C LEU A 219 -18.86 20.16 8.30
N LEU A 220 -19.46 21.06 9.09
CA LEU A 220 -20.91 21.15 9.22
C LEU A 220 -21.59 21.49 7.88
N LYS A 221 -20.99 22.37 7.09
CA LYS A 221 -21.49 22.69 5.74
C LYS A 221 -21.37 21.50 4.77
N MET A 222 -20.29 20.77 4.84
CA MET A 222 -20.08 19.54 4.05
C MET A 222 -21.15 18.50 4.39
N ASN A 223 -21.49 18.36 5.64
CA ASN A 223 -22.49 17.44 6.18
C ASN A 223 -22.47 16.06 5.51
N PRO A 224 -21.38 15.29 5.63
CA PRO A 224 -21.23 14.01 4.96
C PRO A 224 -22.25 12.98 5.45
N ASP A 225 -22.59 12.03 4.58
CA ASP A 225 -23.41 10.87 4.94
C ASP A 225 -22.63 9.90 5.83
N MET A 226 -21.30 9.83 5.65
CA MET A 226 -20.43 8.90 6.35
C MET A 226 -19.10 9.57 6.70
N ILE A 227 -18.58 9.27 7.88
CA ILE A 227 -17.22 9.65 8.31
C ILE A 227 -16.38 8.39 8.43
N VAL A 228 -15.21 8.42 7.82
CA VAL A 228 -14.24 7.31 7.81
C VAL A 228 -12.97 7.75 8.53
N ILE A 229 -12.49 6.88 9.40
CA ILE A 229 -11.27 7.07 10.18
C ILE A 229 -10.23 6.07 9.69
N PRO A 230 -9.02 6.50 9.28
CA PRO A 230 -7.98 5.59 8.81
C PRO A 230 -7.44 4.71 9.94
N SER A 231 -6.83 3.57 9.59
CA SER A 231 -6.34 2.59 10.55
C SER A 231 -5.29 3.13 11.53
N GLY A 232 -4.48 4.10 11.09
CA GLY A 232 -3.41 4.70 11.89
C GLY A 232 -3.83 5.91 12.72
N ALA A 233 -5.14 6.21 12.83
CA ALA A 233 -5.61 7.42 13.51
C ALA A 233 -5.29 7.43 15.00
N SER A 234 -4.91 8.62 15.50
CA SER A 234 -4.64 8.86 16.92
C SER A 234 -5.90 9.10 17.75
N TYR A 235 -7.07 9.10 17.14
CA TYR A 235 -8.38 9.27 17.73
C TYR A 235 -9.30 8.10 17.37
N SER A 236 -10.43 8.01 18.05
CA SER A 236 -11.38 6.90 17.90
C SER A 236 -12.72 7.34 17.31
N VAL A 237 -13.56 6.36 16.93
CA VAL A 237 -14.97 6.60 16.59
C VAL A 237 -15.69 7.34 17.73
N GLN A 238 -15.46 6.95 18.98
CA GLN A 238 -16.12 7.59 20.12
C GLN A 238 -15.71 9.05 20.30
N ASP A 239 -14.45 9.40 20.02
CA ASP A 239 -14.00 10.79 20.06
C ASP A 239 -14.79 11.65 19.08
N VAL A 240 -15.05 11.15 17.88
CA VAL A 240 -15.84 11.84 16.86
C VAL A 240 -17.31 11.91 17.25
N LEU A 241 -17.89 10.78 17.67
CA LEU A 241 -19.30 10.71 18.07
C LEU A 241 -19.62 11.60 19.28
N ASN A 242 -18.67 11.76 20.21
CA ASN A 242 -18.86 12.53 21.45
C ASN A 242 -18.50 14.01 21.30
N ASP A 243 -18.02 14.44 20.13
CA ASP A 243 -17.72 15.86 19.91
C ASP A 243 -19.03 16.66 19.80
N SER A 244 -19.32 17.46 20.83
CA SER A 244 -20.56 18.24 20.91
C SER A 244 -20.75 19.23 19.77
N GLN A 245 -19.66 19.68 19.13
CA GLN A 245 -19.69 20.60 18.01
C GLN A 245 -20.11 19.90 16.69
N LEU A 246 -20.09 18.58 16.65
CA LEU A 246 -20.45 17.79 15.48
C LEU A 246 -21.81 17.10 15.60
N LYS A 247 -22.51 17.27 16.72
CA LYS A 247 -23.77 16.53 17.00
C LYS A 247 -24.88 16.69 15.97
N SER A 248 -24.89 17.78 15.21
CA SER A 248 -25.89 18.04 14.17
C SER A 248 -25.57 17.39 12.83
N LEU A 249 -24.35 16.84 12.65
CA LEU A 249 -24.00 16.15 11.42
C LEU A 249 -24.86 14.90 11.22
N LYS A 250 -25.33 14.70 10.00
CA LYS A 250 -26.08 13.50 9.60
C LYS A 250 -25.34 12.22 9.96
N ALA A 251 -24.04 12.15 9.65
CA ALA A 251 -23.22 10.98 9.95
C ALA A 251 -23.17 10.67 11.45
N ILE A 252 -23.15 11.69 12.31
CA ILE A 252 -23.16 11.54 13.77
C ILE A 252 -24.52 11.05 14.27
N GLN A 253 -25.60 11.68 13.81
CA GLN A 253 -26.97 11.33 14.21
C GLN A 253 -27.34 9.89 13.83
N GLU A 254 -26.89 9.45 12.66
CA GLU A 254 -27.10 8.10 12.16
C GLU A 254 -26.03 7.10 12.63
N LYS A 255 -25.06 7.54 13.42
CA LYS A 255 -23.90 6.74 13.87
C LYS A 255 -23.14 6.11 12.71
N ASN A 256 -23.05 6.81 11.59
CA ASN A 256 -22.41 6.37 10.36
C ASN A 256 -20.93 6.82 10.36
N VAL A 257 -20.20 6.44 11.40
CA VAL A 257 -18.79 6.73 11.62
C VAL A 257 -18.07 5.41 11.79
N TYR A 258 -17.09 5.16 10.94
CA TYR A 258 -16.41 3.86 10.86
C TYR A 258 -14.90 4.03 10.89
N GLN A 259 -14.25 3.14 11.59
CA GLN A 259 -12.79 3.04 11.60
C GLN A 259 -12.33 1.87 10.74
N MET A 260 -11.38 2.16 9.83
CA MET A 260 -10.69 1.11 9.07
C MET A 260 -9.95 0.17 10.04
N PRO A 261 -9.98 -1.15 9.84
CA PRO A 261 -9.35 -2.11 10.74
C PRO A 261 -7.90 -1.75 11.10
N LYS A 262 -7.59 -1.85 12.39
CA LYS A 262 -6.26 -1.58 12.96
C LYS A 262 -5.42 -2.84 13.09
N GLY A 263 -4.11 -2.66 13.16
CA GLY A 263 -3.19 -3.74 13.50
C GLY A 263 -2.85 -4.69 12.37
N ILE A 264 -3.11 -4.30 11.13
CA ILE A 264 -2.77 -5.07 9.92
C ILE A 264 -1.84 -4.24 9.04
N GLU A 265 -2.39 -3.49 8.11
CA GLU A 265 -1.65 -2.59 7.21
C GLU A 265 -2.46 -1.30 7.00
N GLU A 266 -1.81 -0.28 6.46
CA GLU A 266 -2.41 1.05 6.22
C GLU A 266 -3.19 1.06 4.91
N TRP A 267 -4.37 0.44 4.88
CA TRP A 267 -5.17 0.27 3.66
C TRP A 267 -5.70 1.57 3.03
N ASP A 268 -5.60 2.68 3.72
CA ASP A 268 -5.90 4.00 3.17
C ASP A 268 -4.77 4.58 2.31
N SER A 269 -3.65 3.87 2.21
CA SER A 269 -2.44 4.27 1.48
C SER A 269 -2.20 3.40 0.25
N PRO A 270 -1.42 3.87 -0.75
CA PRO A 270 -1.08 3.09 -1.94
C PRO A 270 -0.03 2.02 -1.63
N ILE A 271 -0.45 0.97 -0.98
CA ILE A 271 0.34 -0.20 -0.58
C ILE A 271 -0.17 -1.45 -1.31
N PRO A 272 0.60 -2.55 -1.38
CA PRO A 272 0.17 -3.77 -2.09
C PRO A 272 -1.17 -4.35 -1.64
N SER A 273 -1.54 -4.20 -0.38
CA SER A 273 -2.87 -4.60 0.13
C SER A 273 -3.90 -3.47 0.12
N GLY A 274 -3.57 -2.30 -0.43
CA GLY A 274 -4.44 -1.11 -0.38
C GLY A 274 -5.80 -1.28 -1.02
N ILE A 275 -5.96 -2.19 -1.98
CA ILE A 275 -7.26 -2.53 -2.56
C ILE A 275 -8.27 -2.99 -1.50
N LEU A 276 -7.79 -3.61 -0.41
CA LEU A 276 -8.64 -4.04 0.68
C LEU A 276 -9.31 -2.86 1.40
N GLY A 277 -8.64 -1.71 1.46
CA GLY A 277 -9.24 -0.48 2.01
C GLY A 277 -10.39 0.04 1.15
N THR A 278 -10.22 -0.02 -0.17
CA THR A 278 -11.29 0.34 -1.12
C THR A 278 -12.47 -0.65 -1.01
N MET A 279 -12.19 -1.95 -0.94
CA MET A 279 -13.21 -2.99 -0.76
C MET A 279 -13.92 -2.86 0.59
N TRP A 280 -13.20 -2.51 1.65
CA TRP A 280 -13.78 -2.25 2.96
C TRP A 280 -14.81 -1.12 2.90
N LEU A 281 -14.45 0.02 2.31
CA LEU A 281 -15.38 1.14 2.16
C LEU A 281 -16.56 0.76 1.26
N TYR A 282 -16.30 0.02 0.18
CA TYR A 282 -17.35 -0.50 -0.69
C TYR A 282 -18.35 -1.36 0.07
N SER A 283 -17.90 -2.20 1.00
CA SER A 283 -18.79 -3.03 1.81
C SER A 283 -19.69 -2.21 2.74
N LEU A 284 -19.23 -1.04 3.19
CA LEU A 284 -20.04 -0.13 4.01
C LEU A 284 -21.04 0.67 3.18
N LEU A 285 -20.65 1.07 1.97
CA LEU A 285 -21.50 1.84 1.06
C LEU A 285 -22.56 0.99 0.36
N HIS A 286 -22.28 -0.29 0.12
CA HIS A 286 -23.11 -1.22 -0.65
C HIS A 286 -23.26 -2.58 0.07
N HIS A 287 -23.65 -2.54 1.35
CA HIS A 287 -23.72 -3.74 2.20
C HIS A 287 -24.76 -4.78 1.72
N ASP A 288 -25.76 -4.40 0.95
CA ASP A 288 -26.75 -5.28 0.34
C ASP A 288 -26.17 -6.10 -0.82
N ILE A 289 -25.19 -5.57 -1.54
CA ILE A 289 -24.50 -6.24 -2.65
C ILE A 289 -23.23 -6.95 -2.15
N TYR A 290 -22.51 -6.32 -1.23
CA TYR A 290 -21.25 -6.79 -0.70
C TYR A 290 -21.26 -6.68 0.83
N PRO A 291 -21.87 -7.67 1.52
CA PRO A 291 -21.96 -7.65 2.96
C PRO A 291 -20.58 -7.80 3.62
N TYR A 292 -20.47 -7.29 4.84
CA TYR A 292 -19.19 -7.27 5.56
C TYR A 292 -18.59 -8.67 5.77
N ASP A 293 -19.42 -9.70 5.95
CA ASP A 293 -18.94 -11.09 6.04
C ASP A 293 -18.25 -11.55 4.75
N ALA A 294 -18.73 -11.12 3.59
CA ALA A 294 -18.07 -11.40 2.32
C ALA A 294 -16.73 -10.66 2.22
N PHE A 295 -16.66 -9.42 2.71
CA PHE A 295 -15.40 -8.67 2.80
C PHE A 295 -14.38 -9.39 3.70
N ILE A 296 -14.80 -9.85 4.89
CA ILE A 296 -13.92 -10.60 5.80
C ILE A 296 -13.32 -11.81 5.09
N LYS A 297 -14.16 -12.57 4.38
CA LYS A 297 -13.70 -13.74 3.63
C LYS A 297 -12.69 -13.35 2.54
N ASP A 298 -12.95 -12.29 1.82
CA ASP A 298 -12.02 -11.81 0.78
C ASP A 298 -10.68 -11.37 1.38
N VAL A 299 -10.66 -10.74 2.55
CA VAL A 299 -9.42 -10.39 3.25
C VAL A 299 -8.63 -11.64 3.65
N GLN A 300 -9.32 -12.64 4.20
CA GLN A 300 -8.69 -13.91 4.57
C GLN A 300 -8.07 -14.60 3.35
N ASP A 301 -8.80 -14.66 2.24
CA ASP A 301 -8.33 -15.26 1.00
C ASP A 301 -7.15 -14.46 0.41
N PHE A 302 -7.19 -13.12 0.48
CA PHE A 302 -6.12 -12.25 0.00
C PHE A 302 -4.80 -12.50 0.73
N TYR A 303 -4.81 -12.47 2.04
CA TYR A 303 -3.58 -12.66 2.82
C TYR A 303 -3.06 -14.09 2.71
N LYS A 304 -3.94 -15.09 2.64
CA LYS A 304 -3.54 -16.47 2.39
C LYS A 304 -2.87 -16.63 1.04
N THR A 305 -3.47 -16.08 0.00
CA THR A 305 -2.97 -16.18 -1.38
C THR A 305 -1.65 -15.42 -1.59
N PHE A 306 -1.59 -14.16 -1.13
CA PHE A 306 -0.48 -13.27 -1.46
C PHE A 306 0.60 -13.19 -0.37
N TYR A 307 0.23 -13.26 0.89
CA TYR A 307 1.16 -13.15 2.02
C TYR A 307 1.47 -14.50 2.70
N GLY A 308 0.69 -15.54 2.38
CA GLY A 308 0.95 -16.90 2.85
C GLY A 308 0.62 -17.17 4.32
N PHE A 309 -0.27 -16.40 4.94
CA PHE A 309 -0.69 -16.62 6.32
C PHE A 309 -2.20 -16.49 6.50
N ASP A 310 -2.71 -17.04 7.61
CA ASP A 310 -4.10 -16.92 7.99
C ASP A 310 -4.29 -15.71 8.92
N ILE A 311 -5.03 -14.69 8.45
CA ILE A 311 -5.31 -13.52 9.28
C ILE A 311 -6.36 -13.84 10.33
N ASP A 312 -6.16 -13.30 11.54
CA ASP A 312 -7.13 -13.43 12.62
C ASP A 312 -8.38 -12.58 12.31
N GLU A 313 -9.53 -13.24 12.18
CA GLU A 313 -10.81 -12.60 11.89
C GLU A 313 -11.17 -11.50 12.90
N SER A 314 -10.74 -11.64 14.16
CA SER A 314 -11.00 -10.65 15.20
C SER A 314 -10.46 -9.26 14.88
N LEU A 315 -9.39 -9.18 14.07
CA LEU A 315 -8.81 -7.90 13.62
C LEU A 315 -9.72 -7.16 12.63
N LEU A 316 -10.66 -7.86 12.01
CA LEU A 316 -11.56 -7.32 10.98
C LEU A 316 -12.94 -6.96 11.54
N LYS A 317 -13.27 -7.44 12.72
CA LYS A 317 -14.53 -7.13 13.38
C LYS A 317 -14.41 -5.79 14.10
N ASN A 318 -15.31 -4.87 13.77
CA ASN A 318 -15.39 -3.60 14.47
C ASN A 318 -15.91 -3.82 15.88
N SER A 319 -15.14 -3.39 16.88
CA SER A 319 -15.56 -3.30 18.26
C SER A 319 -16.57 -2.18 18.45
#